data_3685694480db22a28a41df8067725987
#
_entry.id   3685694480db22a28a41df8067725987
#
_cell.length_a   1.000
_cell.length_b   1.000
_cell.length_c   1.000
_cell.angle_alpha   90.00
_cell.angle_beta   90.00
_cell.angle_gamma   90.00
#
_symmetry.space_group_name_H-M   'P 1'
#
loop_
_entity.id
_entity.type
_entity.pdbx_description
1 polymer ?
#
loop_
_entity_poly.entity_id
_entity_poly.type
_entity_poly.pdbx_seq_one_letter_code
_entity_poly.pdbx_strand_id
1 'polypeptide(L)'
;MPINAGTVVGGYRVLRVLGAGGMGTVYLAKHPTLPRTDALKVLSAELSTDREFRARFEREANLAAGLDHPNIVSVYNRGEESGQLWIAMQYVDGTDAGAELARVGRGLGSRRALHILTEVGKGLDYAHRRGLLHRDIKPANFLLATPEDGEERVLLTDFGVAKSTDDANELTQTGSFLATIAYAAPEQLAGMPLDHRADLYSLACSFFKLLTGRNPYPGNQPALVMMGHLHQPPPRATEVDPGLPHAIDHVFARAMAKEPAQRFLNSREFAEAATAALSGGGYSQAPTAYAVPSYGFPTDPRGEVPTEAGIATVRATRPNRRRGIVIGVAAAVIAIAAAGGVWAITSSSDSESKPLAATTSTTAPAVVPATIEEARQQNPAFAGKPVMLISFEGSTSSLESDLSAYLTPSPQADFLTGLGLTYNANYTRKGEETSPRDLDYMAEIDISRLVDQGYLIVLRSDPKAGGGGLAGLPTWVTKSKATIIAVDDPAVVAAMKEWGPNSEQALLTKLIPTLKSRIK
;
A
#
# COMPACT_ATOMS: atom_id res chain seq x y z
N MET A 1 32.19 3.06 5.44
CA MET A 1 33.09 1.87 5.29
C MET A 1 32.97 1.01 6.54
N PRO A 2 33.04 -0.33 6.46
CA PRO A 2 33.03 -1.17 7.64
C PRO A 2 34.21 -0.84 8.57
N ILE A 3 33.93 -0.90 9.87
CA ILE A 3 34.93 -0.65 10.91
C ILE A 3 35.88 -1.85 10.98
N ASN A 4 37.19 -1.59 11.02
CA ASN A 4 38.21 -2.64 11.07
C ASN A 4 38.26 -3.36 12.43
N ALA A 5 38.65 -4.63 12.40
CA ALA A 5 38.94 -5.36 13.64
C ALA A 5 40.00 -4.64 14.48
N GLY A 6 39.83 -4.62 15.81
CA GLY A 6 40.66 -3.90 16.75
C GLY A 6 40.21 -2.47 17.07
N THR A 7 39.38 -1.84 16.25
CA THR A 7 38.80 -0.53 16.51
C THR A 7 37.91 -0.59 17.76
N VAL A 8 37.89 0.49 18.52
CA VAL A 8 37.03 0.62 19.71
C VAL A 8 35.88 1.57 19.36
N VAL A 9 34.65 1.18 19.68
CA VAL A 9 33.43 2.00 19.52
C VAL A 9 32.60 1.87 20.79
N GLY A 10 32.32 2.98 21.44
CA GLY A 10 31.62 3.01 22.74
C GLY A 10 32.33 2.22 23.85
N GLY A 11 33.65 2.07 23.76
CA GLY A 11 34.43 1.20 24.63
C GLY A 11 34.51 -0.26 24.21
N TYR A 12 33.65 -0.72 23.28
CA TYR A 12 33.62 -2.09 22.74
C TYR A 12 34.69 -2.27 21.68
N ARG A 13 35.53 -3.31 21.80
CA ARG A 13 36.59 -3.61 20.82
C ARG A 13 36.02 -4.55 19.74
N VAL A 14 35.90 -4.08 18.52
CA VAL A 14 35.45 -4.83 17.38
C VAL A 14 36.37 -6.02 17.10
N LEU A 15 35.81 -7.21 16.95
CA LEU A 15 36.52 -8.45 16.61
C LEU A 15 36.34 -8.83 15.15
N ARG A 16 35.06 -8.90 14.70
CA ARG A 16 34.71 -9.23 13.31
C ARG A 16 33.30 -8.76 12.96
N VAL A 17 32.98 -8.69 11.68
CA VAL A 17 31.62 -8.44 11.20
C VAL A 17 30.76 -9.69 11.44
N LEU A 18 29.53 -9.49 11.93
CA LEU A 18 28.48 -10.50 11.99
C LEU A 18 27.52 -10.38 10.80
N GLY A 19 27.18 -9.14 10.41
CA GLY A 19 26.30 -8.87 9.28
C GLY A 19 26.31 -7.39 8.91
N ALA A 20 25.96 -7.08 7.65
CA ALA A 20 25.83 -5.72 7.16
C ALA A 20 24.49 -5.57 6.43
N GLY A 21 23.84 -4.41 6.58
CA GLY A 21 22.57 -4.09 5.93
C GLY A 21 22.42 -2.58 5.71
N GLY A 22 21.30 -2.17 5.12
CA GLY A 22 21.06 -0.75 4.78
C GLY A 22 21.09 0.21 5.98
N MET A 23 20.71 -0.26 7.17
CA MET A 23 20.69 0.57 8.37
C MET A 23 22.03 0.62 9.13
N GLY A 24 23.00 -0.22 8.76
CA GLY A 24 24.30 -0.27 9.47
C GLY A 24 24.91 -1.66 9.46
N THR A 25 25.95 -1.82 10.29
CA THR A 25 26.72 -3.06 10.38
C THR A 25 26.71 -3.57 11.82
N VAL A 26 26.53 -4.89 11.97
CA VAL A 26 26.60 -5.58 13.26
C VAL A 26 27.95 -6.26 13.39
N TYR A 27 28.63 -6.03 14.49
CA TYR A 27 29.94 -6.58 14.81
C TYR A 27 29.87 -7.49 16.04
N LEU A 28 30.68 -8.53 16.06
CA LEU A 28 31.08 -9.17 17.31
C LEU A 28 32.12 -8.26 17.98
N ALA A 29 31.89 -7.88 19.21
CA ALA A 29 32.79 -6.98 19.94
C ALA A 29 33.05 -7.48 21.36
N LYS A 30 34.28 -7.28 21.85
CA LYS A 30 34.63 -7.57 23.22
C LYS A 30 34.09 -6.46 24.14
N HIS A 31 33.40 -6.88 25.20
CA HIS A 31 32.90 -5.95 26.22
C HIS A 31 34.05 -5.15 26.89
N PRO A 32 33.85 -3.87 27.18
CA PRO A 32 34.94 -3.01 27.75
C PRO A 32 35.59 -3.56 29.01
N THR A 33 34.81 -4.12 29.92
CA THR A 33 35.26 -4.49 31.28
C THR A 33 34.93 -5.94 31.64
N LEU A 34 33.88 -6.55 31.05
CA LEU A 34 33.48 -7.91 31.39
C LEU A 34 34.13 -8.95 30.43
N PRO A 35 34.40 -10.18 30.89
CA PRO A 35 35.01 -11.24 30.07
C PRO A 35 34.00 -11.90 29.17
N ARG A 36 33.27 -11.11 28.34
CA ARG A 36 32.29 -11.58 27.39
C ARG A 36 32.39 -10.83 26.07
N THR A 37 31.71 -11.36 25.04
CA THR A 37 31.51 -10.71 23.77
C THR A 37 30.04 -10.33 23.61
N ASP A 38 29.79 -9.17 23.02
CA ASP A 38 28.45 -8.66 22.71
C ASP A 38 28.32 -8.42 21.20
N ALA A 39 27.10 -8.37 20.68
CA ALA A 39 26.81 -7.89 19.35
C ALA A 39 26.69 -6.36 19.40
N LEU A 40 27.49 -5.69 18.57
CA LEU A 40 27.52 -4.22 18.48
C LEU A 40 27.01 -3.80 17.11
N LYS A 41 25.80 -3.23 17.05
CA LYS A 41 25.22 -2.64 15.84
C LYS A 41 25.61 -1.16 15.77
N VAL A 42 26.34 -0.78 14.71
CA VAL A 42 26.70 0.60 14.43
C VAL A 42 25.88 1.06 13.23
N LEU A 43 25.11 2.13 13.42
CA LEU A 43 24.22 2.65 12.39
C LEU A 43 24.98 3.42 11.32
N SER A 44 24.40 3.55 10.14
CA SER A 44 25.01 4.35 9.06
C SER A 44 25.14 5.81 9.48
N ALA A 45 26.13 6.50 8.93
CA ALA A 45 26.36 7.92 9.21
C ALA A 45 25.14 8.78 8.77
N GLU A 46 24.52 8.41 7.64
CA GLU A 46 23.34 9.10 7.11
C GLU A 46 22.19 9.09 8.12
N LEU A 47 21.82 7.92 8.64
CA LEU A 47 20.78 7.78 9.66
C LEU A 47 21.17 8.46 10.97
N SER A 48 22.44 8.43 11.32
CA SER A 48 22.93 9.03 12.57
C SER A 48 22.91 10.56 12.55
N THR A 49 22.89 11.20 11.39
CA THR A 49 22.78 12.66 11.24
C THR A 49 21.34 13.17 11.25
N ASP A 50 20.36 12.32 10.96
CA ASP A 50 18.95 12.68 10.97
C ASP A 50 18.45 12.90 12.40
N ARG A 51 17.95 14.11 12.69
CA ARG A 51 17.52 14.52 14.03
C ARG A 51 16.27 13.79 14.50
N GLU A 52 15.34 13.52 13.60
CA GLU A 52 14.10 12.83 13.91
C GLU A 52 14.35 11.35 14.15
N PHE A 53 15.17 10.74 13.31
CA PHE A 53 15.65 9.37 13.48
C PHE A 53 16.36 9.18 14.83
N ARG A 54 17.25 10.09 15.22
CA ARG A 54 17.96 10.03 16.52
C ARG A 54 17.00 10.01 17.69
N ALA A 55 16.03 10.93 17.71
CA ALA A 55 15.05 11.01 18.79
C ALA A 55 14.20 9.72 18.89
N ARG A 56 13.84 9.13 17.75
CA ARG A 56 13.13 7.82 17.71
C ARG A 56 14.02 6.69 18.20
N PHE A 57 15.24 6.59 17.66
CA PHE A 57 16.22 5.59 18.08
C PHE A 57 16.42 5.58 19.58
N GLU A 58 16.60 6.75 20.19
CA GLU A 58 16.78 6.88 21.64
C GLU A 58 15.58 6.37 22.43
N ARG A 59 14.38 6.74 22.01
CA ARG A 59 13.13 6.31 22.65
C ARG A 59 12.92 4.80 22.53
N GLU A 60 13.05 4.25 21.33
CA GLU A 60 12.80 2.83 21.07
C GLU A 60 13.89 1.93 21.65
N ALA A 61 15.17 2.35 21.60
CA ALA A 61 16.24 1.64 22.27
C ALA A 61 16.06 1.59 23.79
N ASN A 62 15.53 2.66 24.41
CA ASN A 62 15.19 2.66 25.84
C ASN A 62 14.06 1.68 26.16
N LEU A 63 13.03 1.62 25.32
CA LEU A 63 11.95 0.65 25.49
C LEU A 63 12.45 -0.79 25.31
N ALA A 64 13.28 -1.03 24.29
CA ALA A 64 13.88 -2.34 24.04
C ALA A 64 14.81 -2.79 25.18
N ALA A 65 15.56 -1.87 25.78
CA ALA A 65 16.42 -2.16 26.94
C ALA A 65 15.62 -2.56 28.20
N GLY A 66 14.34 -2.19 28.28
CA GLY A 66 13.42 -2.63 29.34
C GLY A 66 12.79 -4.01 29.13
N LEU A 67 13.08 -4.68 28.01
CA LEU A 67 12.56 -6.02 27.73
C LEU A 67 13.49 -7.08 28.30
N ASP A 68 12.96 -7.89 29.20
CA ASP A 68 13.63 -9.08 29.76
C ASP A 68 12.76 -10.32 29.52
N HIS A 69 13.13 -11.10 28.49
CA HIS A 69 12.38 -12.27 28.09
C HIS A 69 13.29 -13.28 27.38
N PRO A 70 13.16 -14.61 27.65
CA PRO A 70 14.05 -15.64 27.09
C PRO A 70 14.06 -15.72 25.58
N ASN A 71 12.99 -15.25 24.93
CA ASN A 71 12.86 -15.23 23.46
C ASN A 71 13.09 -13.83 22.85
N ILE A 72 13.72 -12.91 23.57
CA ILE A 72 14.10 -11.57 23.07
C ILE A 72 15.59 -11.35 23.34
N VAL A 73 16.30 -10.86 22.32
CA VAL A 73 17.70 -10.43 22.48
C VAL A 73 17.77 -9.24 23.41
N SER A 74 18.51 -9.37 24.50
CA SER A 74 18.67 -8.30 25.50
C SER A 74 19.52 -7.17 24.94
N VAL A 75 19.06 -5.93 25.12
CA VAL A 75 19.83 -4.71 24.85
C VAL A 75 20.59 -4.31 26.11
N TYR A 76 21.90 -4.16 26.01
CA TYR A 76 22.77 -3.88 27.17
C TYR A 76 23.14 -2.40 27.31
N ASN A 77 23.41 -1.75 26.18
CA ASN A 77 23.85 -0.38 26.17
C ASN A 77 23.62 0.29 24.82
N ARG A 78 23.60 1.59 24.76
CA ARG A 78 23.55 2.39 23.54
C ARG A 78 24.37 3.67 23.72
N GLY A 79 24.75 4.28 22.62
CA GLY A 79 25.47 5.53 22.64
C GLY A 79 25.73 6.09 21.25
N GLU A 80 26.60 7.07 21.27
CA GLU A 80 27.10 7.73 20.08
C GLU A 80 28.62 7.84 20.17
N GLU A 81 29.28 7.62 19.04
CA GLU A 81 30.72 7.88 18.91
C GLU A 81 31.04 8.40 17.51
N SER A 82 31.78 9.50 17.44
CA SER A 82 32.15 10.15 16.18
C SER A 82 30.95 10.46 15.26
N GLY A 83 29.80 10.83 15.85
CA GLY A 83 28.56 11.14 15.10
C GLY A 83 27.78 9.91 14.64
N GLN A 84 28.22 8.71 14.99
CA GLN A 84 27.50 7.48 14.67
C GLN A 84 26.83 6.87 15.92
N LEU A 85 25.56 6.54 15.78
CA LEU A 85 24.79 5.84 16.81
C LEU A 85 25.15 4.36 16.83
N TRP A 86 25.21 3.79 18.03
CA TRP A 86 25.46 2.36 18.22
C TRP A 86 24.57 1.79 19.32
N ILE A 87 24.35 0.48 19.27
CA ILE A 87 23.63 -0.30 20.27
C ILE A 87 24.38 -1.60 20.52
N ALA A 88 24.65 -1.91 21.79
CA ALA A 88 25.23 -3.16 22.23
C ALA A 88 24.14 -4.09 22.78
N MET A 89 24.16 -5.33 22.34
CA MET A 89 23.13 -6.31 22.65
C MET A 89 23.73 -7.69 22.86
N GLN A 90 22.93 -8.61 23.36
CA GLN A 90 23.29 -10.00 23.54
C GLN A 90 23.82 -10.59 22.23
N TYR A 91 25.01 -11.17 22.26
CA TYR A 91 25.50 -12.02 21.20
C TYR A 91 24.85 -13.41 21.34
N VAL A 92 24.26 -13.89 20.27
CA VAL A 92 23.67 -15.23 20.16
C VAL A 92 24.57 -16.02 19.23
N ASP A 93 25.21 -17.06 19.76
CA ASP A 93 26.02 -17.97 18.94
C ASP A 93 25.12 -18.95 18.21
N GLY A 94 25.02 -18.77 16.89
CA GLY A 94 24.09 -19.52 16.05
C GLY A 94 23.90 -18.90 14.68
N THR A 95 22.75 -19.16 14.08
CA THR A 95 22.34 -18.64 12.79
C THR A 95 21.00 -17.92 12.92
N ASP A 96 20.48 -17.35 11.82
CA ASP A 96 19.09 -16.89 11.73
C ASP A 96 18.23 -17.82 10.87
N ALA A 97 16.91 -17.76 11.04
CA ALA A 97 15.99 -18.62 10.31
C ALA A 97 15.96 -18.34 8.79
N GLY A 98 16.36 -17.12 8.35
CA GLY A 98 16.49 -16.79 6.93
C GLY A 98 17.69 -17.48 6.29
N ALA A 99 18.86 -17.43 6.95
CA ALA A 99 20.06 -18.14 6.53
C ALA A 99 19.85 -19.66 6.55
N GLU A 100 19.13 -20.16 7.57
CA GLU A 100 18.80 -21.58 7.66
C GLU A 100 17.88 -22.04 6.53
N LEU A 101 16.84 -21.27 6.18
CA LEU A 101 15.99 -21.53 5.01
C LEU A 101 16.80 -21.55 3.71
N ALA A 102 17.73 -20.61 3.54
CA ALA A 102 18.60 -20.57 2.36
C ALA A 102 19.51 -21.79 2.30
N ARG A 103 20.04 -22.26 3.43
CA ARG A 103 20.88 -23.46 3.54
C ARG A 103 20.12 -24.74 3.19
N VAL A 104 18.87 -24.84 3.67
CA VAL A 104 18.02 -26.04 3.45
C VAL A 104 17.41 -26.03 2.03
N GLY A 105 17.19 -24.85 1.43
CA GLY A 105 16.61 -24.69 0.10
C GLY A 105 15.13 -25.02 -0.03
N ARG A 106 14.45 -25.26 1.10
CA ARG A 106 13.02 -25.60 1.22
C ARG A 106 12.49 -25.21 2.60
N GLY A 107 11.22 -25.49 2.89
CA GLY A 107 10.65 -25.31 4.24
C GLY A 107 11.39 -26.13 5.31
N LEU A 108 11.37 -25.64 6.54
CA LEU A 108 12.06 -26.25 7.69
C LEU A 108 11.31 -27.46 8.28
N GLY A 109 10.13 -27.80 7.73
CA GLY A 109 9.22 -28.82 8.24
C GLY A 109 8.32 -28.30 9.37
N SER A 110 7.14 -28.92 9.51
CA SER A 110 6.06 -28.41 10.37
C SER A 110 6.46 -28.29 11.83
N ARG A 111 7.17 -29.28 12.38
CA ARG A 111 7.57 -29.30 13.80
C ARG A 111 8.49 -28.11 14.14
N ARG A 112 9.55 -27.92 13.34
CA ARG A 112 10.53 -26.84 13.60
C ARG A 112 9.92 -25.47 13.33
N ALA A 113 9.13 -25.34 12.24
CA ALA A 113 8.43 -24.08 11.94
C ALA A 113 7.46 -23.68 13.05
N LEU A 114 6.69 -24.64 13.62
CA LEU A 114 5.82 -24.40 14.77
C LEU A 114 6.59 -24.02 16.04
N HIS A 115 7.73 -24.65 16.29
CA HIS A 115 8.60 -24.28 17.41
C HIS A 115 9.04 -22.82 17.27
N ILE A 116 9.57 -22.44 16.11
CA ILE A 116 9.99 -21.05 15.85
C ILE A 116 8.82 -20.08 16.00
N LEU A 117 7.65 -20.38 15.40
CA LEU A 117 6.44 -19.56 15.53
C LEU A 117 6.07 -19.33 16.99
N THR A 118 6.06 -20.40 17.79
CA THR A 118 5.65 -20.37 19.18
C THR A 118 6.61 -19.53 20.03
N GLU A 119 7.90 -19.75 19.87
CA GLU A 119 8.91 -19.05 20.66
C GLU A 119 9.00 -17.56 20.29
N VAL A 120 8.99 -17.22 18.99
CA VAL A 120 8.91 -15.84 18.53
C VAL A 120 7.62 -15.17 19.04
N GLY A 121 6.49 -15.89 18.96
CA GLY A 121 5.19 -15.41 19.42
C GLY A 121 5.16 -15.05 20.90
N LYS A 122 5.83 -15.82 21.76
CA LYS A 122 5.96 -15.52 23.21
C LYS A 122 6.69 -14.16 23.44
N GLY A 123 7.81 -13.97 22.73
CA GLY A 123 8.59 -12.73 22.80
C GLY A 123 7.79 -11.53 22.29
N LEU A 124 7.09 -11.74 21.17
CA LEU A 124 6.31 -10.69 20.52
C LEU A 124 5.13 -10.24 21.39
N ASP A 125 4.34 -11.17 21.94
CA ASP A 125 3.23 -10.87 22.85
C ASP A 125 3.72 -10.17 24.15
N TYR A 126 4.94 -10.50 24.61
CA TYR A 126 5.53 -9.83 25.75
C TYR A 126 5.87 -8.35 25.45
N ALA A 127 6.43 -8.07 24.27
CA ALA A 127 6.74 -6.72 23.83
C ALA A 127 5.47 -5.88 23.60
N HIS A 128 4.45 -6.47 22.96
CA HIS A 128 3.17 -5.82 22.69
C HIS A 128 2.45 -5.39 23.97
N ARG A 129 2.46 -6.21 25.02
CA ARG A 129 1.89 -5.82 26.33
C ARG A 129 2.60 -4.64 26.98
N ARG A 130 3.83 -4.31 26.53
CA ARG A 130 4.62 -3.14 26.95
C ARG A 130 4.53 -1.96 25.99
N GLY A 131 3.64 -2.05 24.99
CA GLY A 131 3.42 -0.99 24.02
C GLY A 131 4.51 -0.86 22.95
N LEU A 132 5.39 -1.88 22.79
CA LEU A 132 6.44 -1.87 21.79
C LEU A 132 6.05 -2.78 20.61
N LEU A 133 5.95 -2.20 19.42
CA LEU A 133 5.77 -2.90 18.15
C LEU A 133 7.14 -3.23 17.55
N HIS A 134 7.24 -4.38 16.88
CA HIS A 134 8.50 -4.78 16.24
C HIS A 134 8.70 -4.16 14.85
N ARG A 135 7.66 -4.08 14.02
CA ARG A 135 7.61 -3.45 12.69
C ARG A 135 8.52 -4.03 11.61
N ASP A 136 9.31 -5.07 11.94
CA ASP A 136 10.22 -5.75 11.00
C ASP A 136 10.30 -7.26 11.27
N ILE A 137 9.17 -7.90 11.49
CA ILE A 137 9.11 -9.35 11.69
C ILE A 137 9.40 -10.08 10.39
N LYS A 138 10.53 -10.82 10.37
CA LYS A 138 10.98 -11.62 9.24
C LYS A 138 11.95 -12.72 9.72
N PRO A 139 12.14 -13.82 8.96
CA PRO A 139 13.00 -14.93 9.36
C PRO A 139 14.46 -14.53 9.68
N ALA A 140 15.01 -13.50 9.03
CA ALA A 140 16.34 -12.99 9.32
C ALA A 140 16.48 -12.38 10.73
N ASN A 141 15.37 -12.03 11.38
CA ASN A 141 15.35 -11.49 12.75
C ASN A 141 15.01 -12.56 13.80
N PHE A 142 14.92 -13.85 13.42
CA PHE A 142 14.73 -14.99 14.32
C PHE A 142 16.06 -15.71 14.48
N LEU A 143 16.78 -15.42 15.56
CA LEU A 143 18.06 -16.05 15.84
C LEU A 143 17.83 -17.46 16.42
N LEU A 144 18.56 -18.43 15.88
CA LEU A 144 18.51 -19.84 16.24
C LEU A 144 19.84 -20.24 16.85
N ALA A 145 19.83 -20.61 18.12
CA ALA A 145 20.99 -21.09 18.83
C ALA A 145 20.73 -22.51 19.35
N THR A 146 21.69 -23.39 19.17
CA THR A 146 21.61 -24.74 19.73
C THR A 146 22.67 -24.83 20.83
N PRO A 147 22.29 -24.65 22.11
CA PRO A 147 23.21 -24.84 23.22
C PRO A 147 23.67 -26.30 23.35
N GLU A 148 24.74 -26.52 24.12
CA GLU A 148 25.32 -27.83 24.30
C GLU A 148 24.34 -28.85 24.91
N ASP A 149 23.30 -28.39 25.62
CA ASP A 149 22.22 -29.20 26.20
C ASP A 149 21.13 -29.64 25.18
N GLY A 150 21.22 -29.23 23.94
CA GLY A 150 20.54 -29.83 22.79
C GLY A 150 19.19 -29.25 22.39
N GLU A 151 18.57 -28.34 23.14
CA GLU A 151 17.33 -27.71 22.74
C GLU A 151 17.59 -26.41 21.95
N GLU A 152 17.02 -26.31 20.73
CA GLU A 152 17.09 -25.11 19.91
C GLU A 152 16.39 -23.92 20.61
N ARG A 153 17.13 -22.86 20.90
CA ARG A 153 16.60 -21.62 21.43
C ARG A 153 16.31 -20.65 20.27
N VAL A 154 15.17 -19.98 20.36
CA VAL A 154 14.76 -18.98 19.37
C VAL A 154 14.64 -17.62 20.05
N LEU A 155 15.36 -16.64 19.54
CA LEU A 155 15.35 -15.27 20.06
C LEU A 155 14.99 -14.28 18.96
N LEU A 156 14.09 -13.36 19.26
CA LEU A 156 13.70 -12.25 18.40
C LEU A 156 14.68 -11.09 18.58
N THR A 157 15.25 -10.60 17.49
CA THR A 157 16.21 -9.48 17.48
C THR A 157 15.71 -8.32 16.62
N ASP A 158 16.38 -7.19 16.70
CA ASP A 158 16.14 -6.01 15.85
C ASP A 158 14.69 -5.48 15.96
N PHE A 159 14.19 -5.30 17.19
CA PHE A 159 13.01 -4.48 17.42
C PHE A 159 13.21 -3.15 16.70
N GLY A 160 12.24 -2.73 15.93
CA GLY A 160 12.28 -1.69 14.89
C GLY A 160 12.78 -0.31 15.30
N VAL A 161 13.87 -0.30 16.11
CA VAL A 161 14.55 0.89 16.67
C VAL A 161 14.92 1.93 15.60
N ALA A 162 14.79 1.55 14.33
CA ALA A 162 15.22 2.36 13.20
C ALA A 162 14.14 2.54 12.12
N LYS A 163 12.90 2.04 12.30
CA LYS A 163 11.85 2.14 11.28
C LYS A 163 10.74 3.10 11.68
N SER A 164 10.50 4.11 10.83
CA SER A 164 9.35 5.00 10.89
C SER A 164 8.19 4.46 10.07
N THR A 165 6.98 4.84 10.40
CA THR A 165 5.83 4.75 9.49
C THR A 165 6.03 5.63 8.24
N ASP A 166 6.96 6.60 8.30
CA ASP A 166 7.27 7.52 7.21
C ASP A 166 8.43 7.08 6.31
N ASP A 167 9.17 6.00 6.69
CA ASP A 167 10.33 5.50 5.95
C ASP A 167 9.98 4.79 4.63
N ALA A 168 8.72 4.80 4.20
CA ALA A 168 8.33 4.31 2.88
C ALA A 168 9.07 5.03 1.74
N ASN A 169 9.55 6.25 1.96
CA ASN A 169 10.29 7.04 0.97
C ASN A 169 11.80 6.76 0.93
N GLU A 170 12.41 6.27 2.02
CA GLU A 170 13.85 5.93 2.05
C GLU A 170 14.14 4.51 1.53
N LEU A 171 13.12 3.71 1.38
CA LEU A 171 13.20 2.29 1.07
C LEU A 171 13.52 1.98 -0.41
N THR A 172 13.59 2.98 -1.30
CA THR A 172 13.69 2.77 -2.75
C THR A 172 15.10 2.50 -3.29
N GLN A 173 16.16 2.63 -2.51
CA GLN A 173 17.53 2.64 -3.04
C GLN A 173 18.34 1.34 -2.98
N THR A 174 17.86 0.25 -2.37
CA THR A 174 18.68 -0.98 -2.29
C THR A 174 17.86 -2.27 -2.41
N GLY A 175 18.47 -3.37 -2.89
CA GLY A 175 17.90 -4.72 -2.90
C GLY A 175 17.42 -5.23 -1.52
N SER A 176 17.73 -4.53 -0.44
CA SER A 176 17.22 -4.69 0.92
C SER A 176 15.72 -4.39 1.03
N PHE A 177 15.17 -3.56 0.15
CA PHE A 177 13.77 -3.17 0.10
C PHE A 177 12.83 -4.36 -0.16
N LEU A 178 13.12 -5.14 -1.20
CA LEU A 178 12.33 -6.32 -1.56
C LEU A 178 12.26 -7.34 -0.40
N ALA A 179 13.37 -7.49 0.34
CA ALA A 179 13.43 -8.40 1.48
C ALA A 179 12.55 -7.95 2.66
N THR A 180 12.26 -6.67 2.78
CA THR A 180 11.42 -6.11 3.86
C THR A 180 9.94 -6.13 3.49
N ILE A 181 9.57 -5.71 2.27
CA ILE A 181 8.17 -5.68 1.84
C ILE A 181 7.54 -7.07 1.74
N ALA A 182 8.34 -8.12 1.56
CA ALA A 182 7.86 -9.50 1.47
C ALA A 182 7.10 -10.00 2.71
N TYR A 183 7.14 -9.24 3.81
CA TYR A 183 6.47 -9.55 5.07
C TYR A 183 5.61 -8.41 5.61
N ALA A 184 5.60 -7.25 4.94
CA ALA A 184 4.94 -6.05 5.43
C ALA A 184 3.41 -6.19 5.44
N ALA A 185 2.77 -5.72 6.51
CA ALA A 185 1.31 -5.72 6.61
C ALA A 185 0.67 -4.69 5.65
N PRO A 186 -0.56 -4.94 5.15
CA PRO A 186 -1.26 -4.01 4.27
C PRO A 186 -1.33 -2.59 4.82
N GLU A 187 -1.67 -2.43 6.09
CA GLU A 187 -1.73 -1.14 6.77
C GLU A 187 -0.36 -0.46 6.90
N GLN A 188 0.71 -1.23 7.02
CA GLN A 188 2.08 -0.72 7.04
C GLN A 188 2.48 -0.19 5.66
N LEU A 189 2.16 -0.93 4.60
CA LEU A 189 2.40 -0.51 3.21
C LEU A 189 1.54 0.69 2.82
N ALA A 190 0.33 0.81 3.39
CA ALA A 190 -0.57 1.93 3.17
C ALA A 190 -0.27 3.17 4.05
N GLY A 191 0.77 3.15 4.90
CA GLY A 191 1.10 4.25 5.80
C GLY A 191 0.00 4.55 6.83
N MET A 192 -0.82 3.55 7.18
CA MET A 192 -1.89 3.70 8.16
C MET A 192 -1.37 3.53 9.58
N PRO A 193 -2.09 4.01 10.61
CA PRO A 193 -1.75 3.74 12.00
C PRO A 193 -1.60 2.24 12.26
N LEU A 194 -0.50 1.85 12.92
CA LEU A 194 -0.18 0.46 13.20
C LEU A 194 -0.54 0.09 14.63
N ASP A 195 -1.09 -1.11 14.80
CA ASP A 195 -1.18 -1.80 16.07
C ASP A 195 -0.40 -3.15 16.04
N HIS A 196 -0.45 -3.91 17.13
CA HIS A 196 0.25 -5.19 17.25
C HIS A 196 -0.15 -6.22 16.19
N ARG A 197 -1.29 -6.07 15.52
CA ARG A 197 -1.79 -6.98 14.48
C ARG A 197 -1.00 -6.84 13.16
N ALA A 198 -0.28 -5.73 12.96
CA ALA A 198 0.66 -5.61 11.86
C ALA A 198 1.82 -6.62 12.02
N ASP A 199 2.37 -6.75 13.23
CA ASP A 199 3.41 -7.74 13.52
C ASP A 199 2.87 -9.18 13.41
N LEU A 200 1.61 -9.43 13.76
CA LEU A 200 0.97 -10.75 13.58
C LEU A 200 0.87 -11.14 12.11
N TYR A 201 0.54 -10.19 11.23
CA TYR A 201 0.53 -10.42 9.78
C TYR A 201 1.93 -10.78 9.27
N SER A 202 2.94 -10.01 9.68
CA SER A 202 4.34 -10.26 9.31
C SER A 202 4.85 -11.60 9.85
N LEU A 203 4.41 -11.99 11.06
CA LEU A 203 4.68 -13.31 11.64
C LEU A 203 4.02 -14.44 10.83
N ALA A 204 2.80 -14.23 10.33
CA ALA A 204 2.12 -15.19 9.47
C ALA A 204 2.84 -15.35 8.12
N CYS A 205 3.30 -14.26 7.49
CA CYS A 205 4.12 -14.30 6.29
C CYS A 205 5.44 -15.08 6.52
N SER A 206 6.08 -14.83 7.66
CA SER A 206 7.31 -15.52 8.07
C SER A 206 7.05 -17.01 8.28
N PHE A 207 5.97 -17.36 8.97
CA PHE A 207 5.58 -18.76 9.21
C PHE A 207 5.24 -19.50 7.92
N PHE A 208 4.53 -18.84 6.98
CA PHE A 208 4.29 -19.40 5.65
C PHE A 208 5.61 -19.77 4.96
N LYS A 209 6.60 -18.87 5.00
CA LYS A 209 7.91 -19.16 4.43
C LYS A 209 8.68 -20.23 5.18
N LEU A 210 8.59 -20.29 6.51
CA LEU A 210 9.22 -21.36 7.31
C LEU A 210 8.65 -22.74 6.95
N LEU A 211 7.34 -22.83 6.67
CA LEU A 211 6.69 -24.08 6.27
C LEU A 211 6.98 -24.46 4.83
N THR A 212 6.85 -23.52 3.89
CA THR A 212 6.83 -23.81 2.45
C THR A 212 8.15 -23.55 1.75
N GLY A 213 9.06 -22.80 2.37
CA GLY A 213 10.29 -22.29 1.75
C GLY A 213 10.08 -21.10 0.81
N ARG A 214 8.82 -20.66 0.60
CA ARG A 214 8.48 -19.57 -0.34
C ARG A 214 7.79 -18.41 0.36
N ASN A 215 7.99 -17.20 -0.16
CA ASN A 215 7.22 -16.04 0.29
C ASN A 215 5.75 -16.19 -0.10
N PRO A 216 4.80 -15.66 0.70
CA PRO A 216 3.36 -15.71 0.39
C PRO A 216 3.01 -15.10 -0.98
N TYR A 217 3.62 -13.98 -1.30
CA TYR A 217 3.48 -13.30 -2.58
C TYR A 217 4.84 -13.21 -3.25
N PRO A 218 5.20 -14.22 -4.07
CA PRO A 218 6.49 -14.25 -4.74
C PRO A 218 6.53 -13.23 -5.87
N GLY A 219 7.65 -12.54 -6.02
CA GLY A 219 7.89 -11.59 -7.11
C GLY A 219 9.30 -11.04 -7.04
N ASN A 220 9.82 -10.61 -8.18
CA ASN A 220 11.12 -9.95 -8.32
C ASN A 220 10.98 -8.41 -8.41
N GLN A 221 9.76 -7.90 -8.52
CA GLN A 221 9.47 -6.48 -8.54
C GLN A 221 8.75 -6.09 -7.24
N PRO A 222 9.23 -5.07 -6.52
CA PRO A 222 8.63 -4.60 -5.28
C PRO A 222 7.13 -4.31 -5.41
N ALA A 223 6.71 -3.65 -6.48
CA ALA A 223 5.32 -3.30 -6.72
C ALA A 223 4.39 -4.52 -6.77
N LEU A 224 4.80 -5.62 -7.42
CA LEU A 224 4.00 -6.85 -7.48
C LEU A 224 3.84 -7.50 -6.11
N VAL A 225 4.89 -7.50 -5.29
CA VAL A 225 4.84 -8.03 -3.92
C VAL A 225 3.92 -7.16 -3.04
N MET A 226 4.03 -5.84 -3.14
CA MET A 226 3.14 -4.90 -2.43
C MET A 226 1.67 -5.10 -2.82
N MET A 227 1.38 -5.22 -4.13
CA MET A 227 0.03 -5.51 -4.63
C MET A 227 -0.52 -6.82 -4.07
N GLY A 228 0.33 -7.85 -3.95
CA GLY A 228 -0.02 -9.11 -3.30
C GLY A 228 -0.48 -8.90 -1.86
N HIS A 229 0.31 -8.18 -1.07
CA HIS A 229 -0.02 -7.89 0.32
C HIS A 229 -1.28 -7.02 0.46
N LEU A 230 -1.46 -6.03 -0.41
CA LEU A 230 -2.61 -5.10 -0.33
C LEU A 230 -3.92 -5.73 -0.82
N HIS A 231 -3.89 -6.46 -1.94
CA HIS A 231 -5.12 -6.77 -2.67
C HIS A 231 -5.36 -8.26 -2.95
N GLN A 232 -4.31 -9.09 -3.06
CA GLN A 232 -4.51 -10.51 -3.34
C GLN A 232 -4.97 -11.27 -2.09
N PRO A 233 -5.86 -12.26 -2.23
CA PRO A 233 -6.25 -13.11 -1.10
C PRO A 233 -5.04 -13.81 -0.50
N PRO A 234 -5.07 -14.18 0.80
CA PRO A 234 -4.03 -14.99 1.41
C PRO A 234 -3.80 -16.28 0.62
N PRO A 235 -2.53 -16.62 0.29
CA PRO A 235 -2.24 -17.82 -0.48
C PRO A 235 -2.48 -19.09 0.34
N ARG A 236 -2.76 -20.19 -0.34
CA ARG A 236 -2.89 -21.51 0.29
C ARG A 236 -1.52 -22.16 0.42
N ALA A 237 -1.16 -22.54 1.62
CA ALA A 237 0.10 -23.24 1.86
C ALA A 237 0.11 -24.62 1.20
N THR A 238 -1.06 -25.28 1.10
CA THR A 238 -1.22 -26.59 0.44
C THR A 238 -1.04 -26.54 -1.09
N GLU A 239 -1.16 -25.39 -1.72
CA GLU A 239 -0.83 -25.22 -3.15
C GLU A 239 0.70 -25.22 -3.39
N VAL A 240 1.48 -24.85 -2.36
CA VAL A 240 2.95 -24.85 -2.42
C VAL A 240 3.54 -26.16 -1.92
N ASP A 241 2.98 -26.69 -0.83
CA ASP A 241 3.35 -28.00 -0.26
C ASP A 241 2.08 -28.83 -0.02
N PRO A 242 1.72 -29.72 -0.97
CA PRO A 242 0.53 -30.58 -0.87
C PRO A 242 0.58 -31.58 0.29
N GLY A 243 1.71 -31.76 0.95
CA GLY A 243 1.86 -32.60 2.14
C GLY A 243 1.30 -31.96 3.42
N LEU A 244 0.96 -30.68 3.39
CA LEU A 244 0.38 -29.98 4.52
C LEU A 244 -1.12 -30.28 4.66
N PRO A 245 -1.66 -30.37 5.89
CA PRO A 245 -3.11 -30.49 6.12
C PRO A 245 -3.87 -29.27 5.62
N HIS A 246 -5.00 -29.44 4.93
CA HIS A 246 -5.83 -28.32 4.44
C HIS A 246 -6.31 -27.36 5.53
N ALA A 247 -6.39 -27.79 6.77
CA ALA A 247 -6.75 -26.94 7.91
C ALA A 247 -5.80 -25.74 8.07
N ILE A 248 -4.53 -25.84 7.64
CA ILE A 248 -3.54 -24.76 7.76
C ILE A 248 -3.88 -23.58 6.84
N ASP A 249 -4.54 -23.82 5.70
CA ASP A 249 -4.93 -22.76 4.78
C ASP A 249 -5.94 -21.80 5.44
N HIS A 250 -6.86 -22.30 6.27
CA HIS A 250 -7.78 -21.47 7.04
C HIS A 250 -7.06 -20.62 8.09
N VAL A 251 -6.01 -21.17 8.71
CA VAL A 251 -5.18 -20.41 9.65
C VAL A 251 -4.48 -19.25 8.95
N PHE A 252 -3.88 -19.49 7.78
CA PHE A 252 -3.26 -18.42 6.99
C PHE A 252 -4.29 -17.42 6.48
N ALA A 253 -5.46 -17.87 6.03
CA ALA A 253 -6.54 -16.98 5.58
C ALA A 253 -6.93 -15.98 6.68
N ARG A 254 -7.00 -16.42 7.94
CA ARG A 254 -7.28 -15.55 9.09
C ARG A 254 -6.06 -14.70 9.48
N ALA A 255 -4.88 -15.29 9.63
CA ALA A 255 -3.69 -14.58 10.09
C ALA A 255 -3.22 -13.49 9.12
N MET A 256 -3.44 -13.71 7.80
CA MET A 256 -3.09 -12.80 6.73
C MET A 256 -4.30 -12.04 6.18
N ALA A 257 -5.40 -11.93 6.93
CA ALA A 257 -6.54 -11.11 6.56
C ALA A 257 -6.11 -9.64 6.33
N LYS A 258 -6.68 -9.00 5.30
CA LYS A 258 -6.32 -7.63 4.96
C LYS A 258 -6.72 -6.65 6.04
N GLU A 259 -7.93 -6.82 6.57
CA GLU A 259 -8.43 -6.03 7.69
C GLU A 259 -7.84 -6.54 9.01
N PRO A 260 -7.11 -5.71 9.79
CA PRO A 260 -6.48 -6.13 11.05
C PRO A 260 -7.47 -6.74 12.06
N ALA A 261 -8.72 -6.24 12.08
CA ALA A 261 -9.76 -6.73 13.00
C ALA A 261 -10.17 -8.19 12.76
N GLN A 262 -9.91 -8.74 11.58
CA GLN A 262 -10.24 -10.12 11.22
C GLN A 262 -9.12 -11.12 11.60
N ARG A 263 -7.95 -10.62 12.00
CA ARG A 263 -6.79 -11.44 12.39
C ARG A 263 -6.96 -12.04 13.79
N PHE A 264 -5.99 -12.82 14.21
CA PHE A 264 -5.88 -13.30 15.59
C PHE A 264 -5.66 -12.15 16.57
N LEU A 265 -6.07 -12.32 17.82
CA LEU A 265 -5.91 -11.29 18.84
C LEU A 265 -4.45 -11.16 19.34
N ASN A 266 -3.69 -12.25 19.30
CA ASN A 266 -2.31 -12.30 19.74
C ASN A 266 -1.57 -13.47 19.09
N SER A 267 -0.25 -13.50 19.24
CA SER A 267 0.60 -14.54 18.66
C SER A 267 0.33 -15.93 19.24
N ARG A 268 -0.06 -16.00 20.52
CA ARG A 268 -0.39 -17.28 21.18
C ARG A 268 -1.61 -17.93 20.52
N GLU A 269 -2.70 -17.19 20.32
CA GLU A 269 -3.91 -17.71 19.65
C GLU A 269 -3.57 -18.21 18.24
N PHE A 270 -2.71 -17.49 17.51
CA PHE A 270 -2.25 -17.89 16.18
C PHE A 270 -1.45 -19.20 16.24
N ALA A 271 -0.48 -19.31 17.16
CA ALA A 271 0.35 -20.51 17.30
C ALA A 271 -0.46 -21.74 17.73
N GLU A 272 -1.44 -21.57 18.63
CA GLU A 272 -2.37 -22.64 19.05
C GLU A 272 -3.22 -23.12 17.86
N ALA A 273 -3.74 -22.19 17.03
CA ALA A 273 -4.49 -22.51 15.83
C ALA A 273 -3.64 -23.26 14.80
N ALA A 274 -2.40 -22.81 14.57
CA ALA A 274 -1.46 -23.46 13.65
C ALA A 274 -1.09 -24.89 14.15
N THR A 275 -0.88 -25.04 15.45
CA THR A 275 -0.58 -26.34 16.07
C THR A 275 -1.72 -27.33 15.87
N ALA A 276 -2.95 -26.92 16.15
CA ALA A 276 -4.14 -27.76 15.97
C ALA A 276 -4.32 -28.17 14.49
N ALA A 277 -4.12 -27.22 13.56
CA ALA A 277 -4.24 -27.48 12.13
C ALA A 277 -3.21 -28.47 11.61
N LEU A 278 -1.96 -28.39 12.08
CA LEU A 278 -0.86 -29.27 11.64
C LEU A 278 -0.85 -30.63 12.34
N SER A 279 -1.51 -30.75 13.50
CA SER A 279 -1.60 -32.03 14.25
C SER A 279 -2.72 -32.95 13.77
N GLY A 280 -3.47 -32.58 12.72
CA GLY A 280 -4.61 -33.35 12.20
C GLY A 280 -5.84 -33.36 13.11
N GLY A 281 -5.86 -32.54 14.16
CA GLY A 281 -7.03 -32.27 14.99
C GLY A 281 -8.00 -31.41 14.18
N GLY A 282 -9.17 -31.97 13.82
CA GLY A 282 -10.21 -31.26 13.10
C GLY A 282 -10.58 -29.97 13.86
N TYR A 283 -10.34 -28.84 13.25
CA TYR A 283 -10.83 -27.55 13.72
C TYR A 283 -12.36 -27.54 13.53
N SER A 284 -13.08 -28.03 14.54
CA SER A 284 -14.54 -27.85 14.65
C SER A 284 -14.80 -26.53 15.37
N GLN A 285 -14.44 -25.41 14.76
CA GLN A 285 -15.15 -24.17 14.99
C GLN A 285 -15.88 -23.83 13.71
N ALA A 286 -17.17 -24.13 13.71
CA ALA A 286 -18.09 -23.50 12.81
C ALA A 286 -17.86 -21.98 12.92
N PRO A 287 -17.75 -21.26 11.79
CA PRO A 287 -17.69 -19.81 11.84
C PRO A 287 -18.97 -19.37 12.55
N THR A 288 -18.82 -18.65 13.65
CA THR A 288 -19.93 -17.86 14.20
C THR A 288 -20.35 -16.94 13.09
N ALA A 289 -21.42 -17.30 12.39
CA ALA A 289 -22.03 -16.45 11.39
C ALA A 289 -22.46 -15.19 12.14
N TYR A 290 -21.71 -14.12 11.95
CA TYR A 290 -22.19 -12.80 12.28
C TYR A 290 -23.41 -12.59 11.40
N ALA A 291 -24.58 -12.62 12.02
CA ALA A 291 -25.82 -12.23 11.39
C ALA A 291 -25.64 -10.81 10.84
N VAL A 292 -25.60 -10.71 9.53
CA VAL A 292 -25.77 -9.44 8.85
C VAL A 292 -27.14 -8.93 9.26
N PRO A 293 -27.29 -7.73 9.86
CA PRO A 293 -28.60 -7.17 10.13
C PRO A 293 -29.28 -6.96 8.77
N SER A 294 -30.27 -7.79 8.46
CA SER A 294 -31.17 -7.57 7.35
C SER A 294 -32.03 -6.34 7.69
N TYR A 295 -31.77 -5.25 7.02
CA TYR A 295 -32.71 -4.14 6.94
C TYR A 295 -33.94 -4.63 6.20
N GLY A 296 -34.98 -5.00 6.95
CA GLY A 296 -36.27 -5.35 6.41
C GLY A 296 -36.93 -4.13 5.80
N PHE A 297 -37.24 -4.20 4.51
CA PHE A 297 -38.25 -3.33 3.94
C PHE A 297 -39.65 -3.74 4.46
N PRO A 298 -40.56 -2.81 4.73
CA PRO A 298 -41.89 -3.14 5.21
C PRO A 298 -42.68 -3.82 4.08
N THR A 299 -43.07 -5.06 4.31
CA THR A 299 -44.07 -5.75 3.49
C THR A 299 -45.47 -5.41 3.96
N ASP A 300 -46.29 -5.00 3.01
CA ASP A 300 -47.73 -4.76 3.11
C ASP A 300 -48.47 -6.05 3.56
N PRO A 301 -49.47 -5.99 4.48
CA PRO A 301 -50.16 -7.16 4.98
C PRO A 301 -51.40 -7.48 4.18
N ARG A 302 -51.35 -8.37 3.22
CA ARG A 302 -52.53 -9.12 2.72
C ARG A 302 -52.14 -10.54 2.41
N GLY A 303 -52.74 -11.43 3.20
CA GLY A 303 -52.50 -12.85 3.19
C GLY A 303 -52.95 -13.60 1.96
N GLU A 304 -52.38 -14.78 1.85
CA GLU A 304 -53.09 -16.04 1.65
C GLU A 304 -52.07 -17.18 1.54
N VAL A 305 -52.30 -18.19 2.39
CA VAL A 305 -51.61 -19.49 2.34
C VAL A 305 -52.39 -20.39 1.38
N PRO A 306 -51.74 -21.25 0.63
CA PRO A 306 -52.17 -22.63 0.60
C PRO A 306 -51.02 -23.67 0.76
N THR A 307 -51.45 -24.72 1.37
CA THR A 307 -50.89 -25.96 1.85
C THR A 307 -50.34 -26.91 0.75
N GLU A 308 -49.28 -27.65 1.16
CA GLU A 308 -48.88 -29.02 0.85
C GLU A 308 -49.01 -29.63 -0.57
N ALA A 309 -47.98 -30.17 -1.10
CA ALA A 309 -47.69 -31.62 -1.25
C ALA A 309 -46.72 -31.92 -2.39
N GLY A 310 -45.80 -32.86 -2.21
CA GLY A 310 -45.22 -33.60 -3.36
C GLY A 310 -43.71 -33.84 -3.30
N ILE A 311 -43.30 -34.85 -2.56
CA ILE A 311 -42.01 -35.54 -2.67
C ILE A 311 -41.90 -36.18 -4.08
N ALA A 312 -40.82 -35.88 -4.80
CA ALA A 312 -40.37 -36.76 -5.89
C ALA A 312 -38.84 -36.73 -5.99
N THR A 313 -38.26 -37.78 -5.53
CA THR A 313 -36.88 -38.23 -5.79
C THR A 313 -36.73 -38.56 -7.29
N VAL A 314 -35.73 -38.00 -7.96
CA VAL A 314 -35.23 -38.55 -9.22
C VAL A 314 -33.70 -38.64 -9.16
N ARG A 315 -33.29 -39.85 -9.41
CA ARG A 315 -32.03 -40.54 -9.40
C ARG A 315 -31.11 -40.05 -10.52
N ALA A 316 -29.84 -40.07 -10.23
CA ALA A 316 -28.72 -39.83 -11.14
C ALA A 316 -28.70 -40.77 -12.36
N THR A 317 -28.36 -40.25 -13.53
CA THR A 317 -27.70 -41.01 -14.59
C THR A 317 -26.67 -40.17 -15.32
N ARG A 318 -25.42 -40.63 -15.29
CA ARG A 318 -24.37 -40.23 -16.26
C ARG A 318 -24.66 -40.94 -17.59
N PRO A 319 -24.26 -40.34 -18.75
CA PRO A 319 -23.22 -41.02 -19.52
C PRO A 319 -22.19 -40.09 -20.21
N ASN A 320 -21.00 -40.48 -20.11
CA ASN A 320 -19.95 -40.87 -21.04
C ASN A 320 -19.83 -40.20 -22.45
N ARG A 321 -18.59 -39.60 -22.61
CA ARG A 321 -17.69 -39.61 -23.78
C ARG A 321 -18.21 -39.39 -25.19
N ARG A 322 -17.64 -38.41 -25.88
CA ARG A 322 -16.69 -38.52 -27.02
C ARG A 322 -16.44 -37.15 -27.67
N ARG A 323 -15.17 -36.80 -27.74
CA ARG A 323 -14.33 -36.39 -28.89
C ARG A 323 -15.00 -35.69 -30.08
N GLY A 324 -14.40 -34.55 -30.44
CA GLY A 324 -14.26 -34.17 -31.85
C GLY A 324 -14.17 -32.68 -32.11
N ILE A 325 -12.95 -32.22 -32.42
CA ILE A 325 -12.57 -31.43 -33.61
C ILE A 325 -13.10 -29.98 -33.63
N VAL A 326 -12.26 -28.94 -33.39
CA VAL A 326 -11.30 -28.20 -34.24
C VAL A 326 -11.95 -27.45 -35.43
N ILE A 327 -11.49 -26.17 -35.60
CA ILE A 327 -11.64 -25.27 -36.78
C ILE A 327 -12.91 -24.40 -36.70
N GLY A 328 -12.84 -23.06 -36.73
CA GLY A 328 -11.91 -22.10 -37.29
C GLY A 328 -12.68 -20.89 -37.74
N VAL A 329 -11.94 -19.82 -37.97
CA VAL A 329 -12.28 -18.70 -38.87
C VAL A 329 -13.16 -17.62 -38.25
N ALA A 330 -12.59 -16.48 -37.82
CA ALA A 330 -12.10 -15.33 -38.58
C ALA A 330 -13.14 -14.60 -39.41
N ALA A 331 -13.24 -13.30 -39.11
CA ALA A 331 -13.58 -12.21 -39.99
C ALA A 331 -15.02 -11.98 -40.42
N ALA A 332 -15.56 -10.87 -39.95
CA ALA A 332 -16.27 -9.93 -40.82
C ALA A 332 -16.11 -8.52 -40.29
N VAL A 333 -15.09 -7.84 -40.79
CA VAL A 333 -14.99 -6.39 -40.94
C VAL A 333 -15.80 -6.04 -42.19
N ILE A 334 -16.29 -4.81 -42.24
CA ILE A 334 -16.70 -4.00 -43.40
C ILE A 334 -18.11 -3.46 -43.25
N ALA A 335 -18.14 -2.20 -42.82
CA ALA A 335 -18.58 -1.00 -43.54
C ALA A 335 -20.07 -0.87 -43.82
N ILE A 336 -20.63 0.23 -43.34
CA ILE A 336 -21.40 1.15 -44.19
C ILE A 336 -21.05 2.56 -43.74
N ALA A 337 -20.35 3.26 -44.63
CA ALA A 337 -20.22 4.69 -44.67
C ALA A 337 -21.29 5.29 -45.57
N ALA A 338 -21.65 6.52 -45.30
CA ALA A 338 -22.21 7.49 -46.22
C ALA A 338 -23.67 7.35 -46.68
N ALA A 339 -24.43 8.29 -46.15
CA ALA A 339 -25.38 9.18 -46.86
C ALA A 339 -25.82 10.22 -45.81
N GLY A 340 -25.48 11.46 -45.81
CA GLY A 340 -25.53 12.44 -46.90
C GLY A 340 -26.88 13.08 -46.93
N GLY A 341 -26.96 14.38 -46.58
CA GLY A 341 -28.08 15.17 -47.04
C GLY A 341 -28.77 16.04 -45.99
N VAL A 342 -28.24 17.20 -45.81
CA VAL A 342 -28.95 18.52 -45.84
C VAL A 342 -30.45 18.44 -45.87
N TRP A 343 -31.12 18.97 -44.85
CA TRP A 343 -32.39 19.71 -45.03
C TRP A 343 -32.40 20.92 -44.09
N ALA A 344 -32.33 22.04 -44.72
CA ALA A 344 -32.64 23.34 -44.16
C ALA A 344 -34.05 23.75 -44.62
N ILE A 345 -34.64 24.67 -43.87
CA ILE A 345 -35.62 25.68 -44.25
C ILE A 345 -37.10 25.40 -43.90
N THR A 346 -37.55 26.34 -43.06
CA THR A 346 -38.86 27.04 -42.95
C THR A 346 -40.06 26.21 -42.48
N SER A 347 -40.78 26.68 -41.51
CA SER A 347 -41.67 27.84 -41.53
C SER A 347 -42.33 28.06 -40.16
N SER A 348 -42.51 29.34 -39.89
CA SER A 348 -43.33 30.03 -38.91
C SER A 348 -44.76 29.52 -38.75
N SER A 349 -45.33 29.57 -37.54
CA SER A 349 -46.52 30.37 -37.27
C SER A 349 -46.96 30.30 -35.79
N ASP A 350 -47.06 31.44 -35.20
CA ASP A 350 -47.88 32.00 -34.14
C ASP A 350 -48.84 31.08 -33.35
N SER A 351 -48.76 31.25 -32.00
CA SER A 351 -49.93 31.43 -31.17
C SER A 351 -49.54 32.05 -29.80
N GLU A 352 -50.10 33.20 -29.56
CA GLU A 352 -50.07 33.98 -28.33
C GLU A 352 -50.68 33.20 -27.14
N SER A 353 -50.08 33.38 -25.97
CA SER A 353 -50.82 33.55 -24.71
C SER A 353 -49.94 34.28 -23.66
N LYS A 354 -50.50 35.27 -23.07
CA LYS A 354 -49.97 36.34 -22.21
C LYS A 354 -49.69 35.90 -20.77
N PRO A 355 -49.09 36.71 -19.90
CA PRO A 355 -47.99 36.37 -19.04
C PRO A 355 -48.36 36.34 -17.55
N LEU A 356 -47.56 35.61 -16.76
CA LEU A 356 -47.50 35.81 -15.31
C LEU A 356 -46.09 36.25 -14.92
N ALA A 357 -46.01 37.35 -14.23
CA ALA A 357 -44.80 38.02 -13.83
C ALA A 357 -43.88 37.14 -12.97
N ALA A 358 -42.65 36.96 -13.43
CA ALA A 358 -41.53 36.50 -12.62
C ALA A 358 -40.42 37.56 -12.69
N THR A 359 -40.03 38.01 -11.54
CA THR A 359 -38.95 38.96 -11.27
C THR A 359 -37.64 38.47 -11.90
N THR A 360 -37.24 39.08 -12.98
CA THR A 360 -35.95 38.89 -13.63
C THR A 360 -34.87 39.64 -12.86
N SER A 361 -34.06 38.90 -12.13
CA SER A 361 -32.69 39.30 -11.82
C SER A 361 -31.88 39.20 -13.10
N THR A 362 -31.67 40.31 -13.76
CA THR A 362 -30.80 40.46 -14.92
C THR A 362 -29.35 40.25 -14.48
N THR A 363 -28.86 39.02 -14.56
CA THR A 363 -27.42 38.77 -14.52
C THR A 363 -26.87 39.13 -15.89
N ALA A 364 -26.06 40.19 -15.95
CA ALA A 364 -25.33 40.57 -17.16
C ALA A 364 -24.55 39.36 -17.69
N PRO A 365 -24.43 39.14 -19.01
CA PRO A 365 -23.63 38.06 -19.55
C PRO A 365 -22.21 38.16 -19.00
N ALA A 366 -21.70 37.07 -18.43
CA ALA A 366 -20.34 37.01 -17.90
C ALA A 366 -19.37 37.32 -19.05
N VAL A 367 -18.64 38.43 -18.93
CA VAL A 367 -17.61 38.81 -19.91
C VAL A 367 -16.51 37.74 -19.82
N VAL A 368 -16.34 36.98 -20.90
CA VAL A 368 -15.24 36.00 -21.03
C VAL A 368 -13.94 36.79 -21.11
N PRO A 369 -12.94 36.52 -20.24
CA PRO A 369 -11.67 37.22 -20.27
C PRO A 369 -10.93 36.90 -21.57
N ALA A 370 -10.33 37.91 -22.19
CA ALA A 370 -9.58 37.76 -23.43
C ALA A 370 -8.12 37.34 -23.18
N THR A 371 -7.61 37.59 -21.99
CA THR A 371 -6.23 37.29 -21.60
C THR A 371 -6.16 36.62 -20.21
N ILE A 372 -5.04 35.93 -19.92
CA ILE A 372 -4.78 35.35 -18.60
C ILE A 372 -4.76 36.44 -17.51
N GLU A 373 -4.21 37.61 -17.80
CA GLU A 373 -4.15 38.70 -16.84
C GLU A 373 -5.55 39.24 -16.49
N GLU A 374 -6.43 39.41 -17.48
CA GLU A 374 -7.83 39.75 -17.23
C GLU A 374 -8.55 38.68 -16.42
N ALA A 375 -8.30 37.39 -16.74
CA ALA A 375 -8.86 36.26 -15.99
C ALA A 375 -8.41 36.29 -14.54
N ARG A 376 -7.14 36.56 -14.27
CA ARG A 376 -6.59 36.73 -12.92
C ARG A 376 -7.24 37.88 -12.16
N GLN A 377 -7.38 39.04 -12.78
CA GLN A 377 -8.02 40.21 -12.16
C GLN A 377 -9.50 39.98 -11.85
N GLN A 378 -10.22 39.24 -12.72
CA GLN A 378 -11.62 38.89 -12.52
C GLN A 378 -11.83 37.79 -11.46
N ASN A 379 -10.79 37.06 -11.06
CA ASN A 379 -10.86 35.94 -10.13
C ASN A 379 -9.81 36.02 -8.99
N PRO A 380 -9.89 37.03 -8.12
CA PRO A 380 -8.91 37.25 -7.04
C PRO A 380 -8.89 36.10 -6.03
N ALA A 381 -9.92 35.25 -5.96
CA ALA A 381 -9.97 34.07 -5.12
C ALA A 381 -8.92 33.00 -5.49
N PHE A 382 -8.34 33.08 -6.70
CA PHE A 382 -7.31 32.12 -7.14
C PHE A 382 -5.93 32.43 -6.52
N ALA A 383 -5.71 33.67 -6.06
CA ALA A 383 -4.41 34.12 -5.60
C ALA A 383 -3.84 33.24 -4.47
N GLY A 384 -2.67 32.66 -4.75
CA GLY A 384 -1.94 31.85 -3.79
C GLY A 384 -2.54 30.47 -3.46
N LYS A 385 -3.66 30.08 -4.10
CA LYS A 385 -4.28 28.76 -3.85
C LYS A 385 -3.41 27.64 -4.42
N PRO A 386 -3.01 26.63 -3.61
CA PRO A 386 -2.23 25.50 -4.10
C PRO A 386 -3.01 24.68 -5.11
N VAL A 387 -2.39 24.35 -6.24
CA VAL A 387 -3.00 23.54 -7.30
C VAL A 387 -2.04 22.51 -7.86
N MET A 388 -2.62 21.40 -8.30
CA MET A 388 -1.96 20.37 -9.08
C MET A 388 -2.87 19.92 -10.23
N LEU A 389 -2.28 19.60 -11.38
CA LEU A 389 -2.98 19.12 -12.56
C LEU A 389 -2.55 17.68 -12.88
N ILE A 390 -3.52 16.79 -13.01
CA ILE A 390 -3.34 15.42 -13.46
C ILE A 390 -4.29 15.10 -14.61
N SER A 391 -3.95 14.11 -15.45
CA SER A 391 -4.86 13.51 -16.42
C SER A 391 -5.18 12.07 -16.06
N PHE A 392 -6.41 11.65 -16.36
CA PHE A 392 -6.90 10.28 -16.17
C PHE A 392 -7.60 9.80 -17.44
N GLU A 393 -7.10 8.72 -18.03
CA GLU A 393 -7.60 8.19 -19.31
C GLU A 393 -8.50 6.96 -19.15
N GLY A 394 -8.35 6.20 -18.06
CA GLY A 394 -9.14 5.01 -17.76
C GLY A 394 -8.85 3.85 -18.71
N SER A 395 -8.03 2.90 -18.31
CA SER A 395 -7.75 1.69 -19.09
C SER A 395 -8.69 0.55 -18.74
N THR A 396 -8.90 -0.31 -19.71
CA THR A 396 -9.53 -1.62 -19.52
C THR A 396 -8.54 -2.71 -19.14
N SER A 397 -7.22 -2.41 -19.16
CA SER A 397 -6.15 -3.34 -18.78
C SER A 397 -5.46 -2.87 -17.48
N SER A 398 -5.43 -3.71 -16.47
CA SER A 398 -4.98 -3.44 -15.10
C SER A 398 -3.46 -3.27 -14.92
N LEU A 399 -2.67 -2.96 -15.95
CA LEU A 399 -1.20 -3.02 -15.92
C LEU A 399 -0.48 -1.72 -16.29
N GLU A 400 -1.19 -0.70 -16.76
CA GLU A 400 -0.61 0.62 -17.07
C GLU A 400 -1.30 1.69 -16.23
N SER A 401 -0.50 2.62 -15.67
CA SER A 401 -1.05 3.75 -14.91
C SER A 401 -1.72 4.71 -15.87
N ASP A 402 -3.04 4.77 -15.82
CA ASP A 402 -3.85 5.68 -16.64
C ASP A 402 -3.82 7.13 -16.12
N LEU A 403 -2.88 7.44 -15.27
CA LEU A 403 -2.71 8.73 -14.61
C LEU A 403 -1.36 9.33 -14.94
N SER A 404 -1.40 10.60 -15.33
CA SER A 404 -0.18 11.38 -15.58
C SER A 404 -0.27 12.72 -14.86
N ALA A 405 0.86 13.20 -14.30
CA ALA A 405 0.97 14.51 -13.67
C ALA A 405 1.68 15.51 -14.57
N TYR A 406 1.12 16.69 -14.70
CA TYR A 406 1.80 17.78 -15.41
C TYR A 406 2.88 18.41 -14.52
N LEU A 407 4.07 18.58 -15.07
CA LEU A 407 5.23 19.10 -14.33
C LEU A 407 5.41 20.61 -14.63
N THR A 408 6.00 21.33 -13.69
CA THR A 408 6.45 22.72 -13.91
C THR A 408 7.97 22.74 -14.15
N PRO A 409 8.49 23.52 -15.12
CA PRO A 409 7.76 24.34 -16.07
C PRO A 409 7.09 23.52 -17.20
N SER A 410 5.87 23.89 -17.53
CA SER A 410 5.15 23.42 -18.72
C SER A 410 4.06 24.43 -19.06
N PRO A 411 3.62 24.53 -20.33
CA PRO A 411 2.58 25.48 -20.71
C PRO A 411 1.31 25.36 -19.86
N GLN A 412 0.93 24.16 -19.47
CA GLN A 412 -0.24 23.88 -18.64
C GLN A 412 -0.08 24.40 -17.20
N ALA A 413 1.09 24.16 -16.60
CA ALA A 413 1.41 24.68 -15.27
C ALA A 413 1.57 26.20 -15.26
N ASP A 414 2.17 26.75 -16.33
CA ASP A 414 2.39 28.18 -16.50
C ASP A 414 1.04 28.91 -16.69
N PHE A 415 0.09 28.33 -17.40
CA PHE A 415 -1.28 28.87 -17.51
C PHE A 415 -1.95 28.96 -16.14
N LEU A 416 -1.93 27.91 -15.34
CA LEU A 416 -2.53 27.89 -14.00
C LEU A 416 -1.83 28.88 -13.05
N THR A 417 -0.51 28.99 -13.14
CA THR A 417 0.26 29.97 -12.37
C THR A 417 -0.03 31.38 -12.80
N GLY A 418 -0.19 31.63 -14.10
CA GLY A 418 -0.61 32.93 -14.67
C GLY A 418 -1.95 33.42 -14.13
N LEU A 419 -2.88 32.49 -13.84
CA LEU A 419 -4.16 32.80 -13.18
C LEU A 419 -4.02 33.19 -11.70
N GLY A 420 -2.81 33.12 -11.12
CA GLY A 420 -2.54 33.44 -9.72
C GLY A 420 -2.55 32.22 -8.79
N LEU A 421 -2.76 31.03 -9.31
CA LEU A 421 -2.65 29.78 -8.53
C LEU A 421 -1.18 29.47 -8.21
N THR A 422 -0.92 28.75 -7.12
CA THR A 422 0.42 28.28 -6.77
C THR A 422 0.55 26.81 -7.17
N TYR A 423 1.36 26.54 -8.20
CA TYR A 423 1.58 25.17 -8.64
C TYR A 423 2.43 24.39 -7.63
N ASN A 424 2.16 23.10 -7.45
CA ASN A 424 2.85 22.27 -6.47
C ASN A 424 4.33 22.09 -6.80
N ALA A 425 5.21 22.61 -5.94
CA ALA A 425 6.67 22.61 -6.15
C ALA A 425 7.29 21.21 -6.25
N ASN A 426 6.64 20.18 -5.69
CA ASN A 426 7.14 18.80 -5.76
C ASN A 426 7.00 18.18 -7.17
N TYR A 427 6.19 18.81 -8.04
CA TYR A 427 6.04 18.43 -9.45
C TYR A 427 6.84 19.35 -10.37
N THR A 428 8.07 19.64 -9.96
CA THR A 428 9.06 20.34 -10.78
C THR A 428 9.83 19.33 -11.62
N ARG A 429 10.00 19.65 -12.92
CA ARG A 429 10.73 18.85 -13.89
C ARG A 429 12.19 18.69 -13.44
N LYS A 430 12.70 17.46 -13.46
CA LYS A 430 14.10 17.14 -13.13
C LYS A 430 14.83 16.68 -14.38
N GLY A 431 15.85 17.42 -14.81
CA GLY A 431 16.63 17.09 -16.00
C GLY A 431 15.79 17.08 -17.27
N GLU A 432 15.85 15.99 -18.04
CA GLU A 432 15.15 15.81 -19.33
C GLU A 432 13.76 15.15 -19.19
N GLU A 433 13.15 15.16 -18.00
CA GLU A 433 11.80 14.60 -17.82
C GLU A 433 10.79 15.22 -18.78
N THR A 434 9.89 14.39 -19.32
CA THR A 434 8.76 14.86 -20.13
C THR A 434 7.59 15.31 -19.24
N SER A 435 6.75 16.20 -19.76
CA SER A 435 5.49 16.58 -19.10
C SER A 435 4.33 16.39 -20.10
N PRO A 436 3.27 15.65 -19.74
CA PRO A 436 3.07 15.03 -18.42
C PRO A 436 4.02 13.85 -18.15
N ARG A 437 4.24 13.54 -16.86
CA ARG A 437 4.93 12.35 -16.38
C ARG A 437 3.90 11.34 -15.94
N ASP A 438 4.02 10.08 -16.39
CA ASP A 438 3.15 9.01 -15.94
C ASP A 438 3.35 8.78 -14.44
N LEU A 439 2.23 8.70 -13.73
CA LEU A 439 2.20 8.40 -12.32
C LEU A 439 2.06 6.90 -12.16
N ASP A 440 3.12 6.27 -11.70
CA ASP A 440 3.05 4.88 -11.29
C ASP A 440 2.37 4.74 -9.91
N TYR A 441 2.12 3.50 -9.50
CA TYR A 441 1.47 3.19 -8.22
C TYR A 441 2.20 3.81 -7.00
N MET A 442 3.51 4.04 -7.09
CA MET A 442 4.30 4.65 -6.02
C MET A 442 4.06 6.16 -5.91
N ALA A 443 3.72 6.83 -7.01
CA ALA A 443 3.33 8.24 -6.99
C ALA A 443 1.95 8.45 -6.35
N GLU A 444 1.11 7.41 -6.26
CA GLU A 444 -0.17 7.39 -5.54
C GLU A 444 -0.02 7.82 -4.08
N ILE A 445 1.03 7.35 -3.40
CA ILE A 445 1.36 7.73 -2.02
C ILE A 445 1.76 9.21 -1.95
N ASP A 446 2.47 9.68 -2.96
CA ASP A 446 2.95 11.06 -3.07
C ASP A 446 1.80 12.06 -3.27
N ILE A 447 0.82 11.73 -4.10
CA ILE A 447 -0.34 12.61 -4.35
C ILE A 447 -1.21 12.78 -3.09
N SER A 448 -1.42 11.73 -2.31
CA SER A 448 -2.19 11.81 -1.06
C SER A 448 -1.54 12.71 0.00
N ARG A 449 -0.21 12.85 -0.03
CA ARG A 449 0.58 13.72 0.86
C ARG A 449 0.70 15.16 0.34
N LEU A 450 0.65 15.36 -0.98
CA LEU A 450 1.01 16.62 -1.61
C LEU A 450 -0.14 17.61 -1.75
N VAL A 451 -1.37 17.19 -1.50
CA VAL A 451 -2.56 18.03 -1.62
C VAL A 451 -3.32 18.08 -0.29
N ASP A 452 -2.60 18.22 0.80
CA ASP A 452 -3.21 18.26 2.14
C ASP A 452 -4.12 19.47 2.36
N GLN A 453 -4.00 20.54 1.56
CA GLN A 453 -4.88 21.74 1.60
C GLN A 453 -4.85 22.49 0.26
N GLY A 454 -5.40 21.93 -0.82
CA GLY A 454 -5.37 22.57 -2.12
C GLY A 454 -6.40 22.02 -3.09
N TYR A 455 -6.19 22.28 -4.36
CA TYR A 455 -7.08 21.88 -5.43
C TYR A 455 -6.37 20.91 -6.37
N LEU A 456 -6.99 19.74 -6.60
CA LEU A 456 -6.54 18.75 -7.56
C LEU A 456 -7.43 18.83 -8.80
N ILE A 457 -6.90 19.36 -9.88
CA ILE A 457 -7.59 19.41 -11.18
C ILE A 457 -7.31 18.08 -11.89
N VAL A 458 -8.37 17.35 -12.23
CA VAL A 458 -8.31 16.06 -12.90
C VAL A 458 -8.93 16.17 -14.28
N LEU A 459 -8.10 16.14 -15.32
CA LEU A 459 -8.57 16.03 -16.71
C LEU A 459 -9.04 14.60 -16.98
N ARG A 460 -10.29 14.42 -17.36
CA ARG A 460 -10.90 13.11 -17.55
C ARG A 460 -11.22 12.86 -19.01
N SER A 461 -10.70 11.76 -19.55
CA SER A 461 -11.07 11.21 -20.84
C SER A 461 -11.48 9.72 -20.78
N ASP A 462 -11.70 9.20 -19.56
CA ASP A 462 -12.15 7.84 -19.33
C ASP A 462 -13.63 7.63 -19.74
N PRO A 463 -14.07 6.38 -19.99
CA PRO A 463 -15.44 6.08 -20.42
C PRO A 463 -16.54 6.49 -19.42
N LYS A 464 -16.19 6.77 -18.17
CA LYS A 464 -17.09 7.24 -17.10
C LYS A 464 -17.02 8.74 -16.88
N ALA A 465 -16.25 9.47 -17.71
CA ALA A 465 -16.21 10.92 -17.69
C ALA A 465 -17.55 11.48 -18.11
N GLY A 466 -18.02 12.51 -17.41
CA GLY A 466 -19.26 13.23 -17.73
C GLY A 466 -19.80 14.01 -16.53
N GLY A 467 -20.27 15.24 -16.79
CA GLY A 467 -20.93 16.11 -15.82
C GLY A 467 -20.08 16.56 -14.63
N GLY A 468 -18.74 16.52 -14.72
CA GLY A 468 -17.82 16.90 -13.64
C GLY A 468 -17.85 15.95 -12.44
N GLY A 469 -18.31 14.70 -12.64
CA GLY A 469 -18.46 13.69 -11.60
C GLY A 469 -17.14 13.01 -11.22
N LEU A 470 -17.10 12.39 -10.02
CA LEU A 470 -15.94 11.65 -9.50
C LEU A 470 -16.03 10.13 -9.72
N ALA A 471 -17.15 9.65 -10.27
CA ALA A 471 -17.38 8.22 -10.52
C ALA A 471 -16.35 7.66 -11.50
N GLY A 472 -15.65 6.57 -11.12
CA GLY A 472 -14.61 5.94 -11.94
C GLY A 472 -13.20 6.42 -11.68
N LEU A 473 -13.01 7.52 -10.95
CA LEU A 473 -11.68 7.93 -10.49
C LEU A 473 -11.15 6.93 -9.45
N PRO A 474 -9.84 6.71 -9.39
CA PRO A 474 -9.22 5.86 -8.37
C PRO A 474 -9.58 6.32 -6.96
N THR A 475 -9.69 5.36 -6.05
CA THR A 475 -10.15 5.60 -4.66
C THR A 475 -9.23 6.56 -3.91
N TRP A 476 -7.95 6.54 -4.18
CA TRP A 476 -6.98 7.44 -3.54
C TRP A 476 -7.10 8.89 -4.04
N VAL A 477 -7.47 9.10 -5.31
CA VAL A 477 -7.84 10.45 -5.80
C VAL A 477 -9.07 10.94 -5.03
N THR A 478 -10.14 10.14 -4.98
CA THR A 478 -11.42 10.53 -4.37
C THR A 478 -11.36 10.67 -2.85
N LYS A 479 -10.42 10.01 -2.18
CA LYS A 479 -10.17 10.10 -0.73
C LYS A 479 -9.10 11.13 -0.35
N SER A 480 -8.49 11.81 -1.33
CA SER A 480 -7.51 12.86 -1.03
C SER A 480 -8.16 13.98 -0.21
N LYS A 481 -7.40 14.66 0.62
CA LYS A 481 -7.88 15.84 1.38
C LYS A 481 -8.02 17.09 0.52
N ALA A 482 -7.60 17.01 -0.75
CA ALA A 482 -7.75 18.08 -1.72
C ALA A 482 -9.19 18.26 -2.16
N THR A 483 -9.54 19.48 -2.53
CA THR A 483 -10.75 19.73 -3.28
C THR A 483 -10.55 19.28 -4.72
N ILE A 484 -11.23 18.21 -5.14
CA ILE A 484 -11.11 17.66 -6.48
C ILE A 484 -11.97 18.45 -7.44
N ILE A 485 -11.37 18.89 -8.54
CA ILE A 485 -12.05 19.55 -9.66
C ILE A 485 -11.93 18.62 -10.88
N ALA A 486 -12.94 17.79 -11.11
CA ALA A 486 -13.01 16.97 -12.29
C ALA A 486 -13.38 17.82 -13.51
N VAL A 487 -12.58 17.74 -14.58
CA VAL A 487 -12.72 18.47 -15.83
C VAL A 487 -12.84 17.46 -16.96
N ASP A 488 -14.03 17.37 -17.53
CA ASP A 488 -14.41 16.40 -18.57
C ASP A 488 -14.96 17.06 -19.85
N ASP A 489 -14.89 18.41 -19.97
CA ASP A 489 -15.18 19.10 -21.23
C ASP A 489 -14.14 18.68 -22.28
N PRO A 490 -14.55 18.06 -23.40
CA PRO A 490 -13.60 17.55 -24.39
C PRO A 490 -12.66 18.62 -24.97
N ALA A 491 -13.13 19.86 -25.09
CA ALA A 491 -12.31 20.95 -25.62
C ALA A 491 -11.25 21.41 -24.61
N VAL A 492 -11.57 21.42 -23.29
CA VAL A 492 -10.61 21.71 -22.23
C VAL A 492 -9.57 20.60 -22.14
N VAL A 493 -10.03 19.33 -22.15
CA VAL A 493 -9.14 18.16 -22.10
C VAL A 493 -8.19 18.15 -23.30
N ALA A 494 -8.70 18.36 -24.52
CA ALA A 494 -7.88 18.45 -25.73
C ALA A 494 -6.87 19.61 -25.65
N ALA A 495 -7.31 20.82 -25.25
CA ALA A 495 -6.46 21.99 -25.13
C ALA A 495 -5.33 21.83 -24.10
N MET A 496 -5.56 21.06 -23.02
CA MET A 496 -4.56 20.75 -22.01
C MET A 496 -3.62 19.63 -22.43
N LYS A 497 -4.10 18.60 -23.15
CA LYS A 497 -3.27 17.49 -23.61
C LYS A 497 -2.39 17.87 -24.79
N GLU A 498 -2.96 18.56 -25.75
CA GLU A 498 -2.29 19.00 -26.99
C GLU A 498 -2.18 20.52 -27.01
N TRP A 499 -1.19 21.05 -26.30
CA TRP A 499 -1.02 22.49 -26.20
C TRP A 499 -0.67 23.12 -27.56
N GLY A 500 -1.52 24.02 -28.03
CA GLY A 500 -1.40 24.68 -29.31
C GLY A 500 -1.85 26.17 -29.28
N PRO A 501 -1.83 26.87 -30.41
CA PRO A 501 -2.12 28.31 -30.50
C PRO A 501 -3.48 28.72 -29.96
N ASN A 502 -4.47 27.81 -29.98
CA ASN A 502 -5.84 28.09 -29.54
C ASN A 502 -6.14 27.57 -28.13
N SER A 503 -5.17 26.89 -27.47
CA SER A 503 -5.40 26.25 -26.17
C SER A 503 -5.75 27.29 -25.10
N GLU A 504 -5.01 28.39 -25.01
CA GLU A 504 -5.25 29.44 -24.02
C GLU A 504 -6.68 30.01 -24.12
N GLN A 505 -7.14 30.34 -25.32
CA GLN A 505 -8.49 30.89 -25.54
C GLN A 505 -9.59 29.87 -25.16
N ALA A 506 -9.40 28.59 -25.47
CA ALA A 506 -10.34 27.52 -25.10
C ALA A 506 -10.42 27.39 -23.56
N LEU A 507 -9.28 27.46 -22.87
CA LEU A 507 -9.21 27.39 -21.42
C LEU A 507 -9.80 28.58 -20.72
N LEU A 508 -9.54 29.79 -21.20
CA LEU A 508 -10.14 31.03 -20.69
C LEU A 508 -11.67 30.98 -20.80
N THR A 509 -12.19 30.43 -21.89
CA THR A 509 -13.63 30.38 -22.14
C THR A 509 -14.32 29.29 -21.31
N LYS A 510 -13.72 28.08 -21.18
CA LYS A 510 -14.41 26.93 -20.65
C LYS A 510 -13.89 26.43 -19.30
N LEU A 511 -12.58 26.54 -19.00
CA LEU A 511 -12.03 26.12 -17.74
C LEU A 511 -12.26 27.12 -16.61
N ILE A 512 -12.12 28.42 -16.89
CA ILE A 512 -12.30 29.47 -15.88
C ILE A 512 -13.65 29.40 -15.16
N PRO A 513 -14.81 29.27 -15.85
CA PRO A 513 -16.10 29.11 -15.17
C PRO A 513 -16.12 27.91 -14.20
N THR A 514 -15.52 26.79 -14.60
CA THR A 514 -15.41 25.59 -13.77
C THR A 514 -14.55 25.84 -12.52
N LEU A 515 -13.37 26.45 -12.68
CA LEU A 515 -12.49 26.79 -11.56
C LEU A 515 -13.17 27.77 -10.60
N LYS A 516 -13.79 28.82 -11.14
CA LYS A 516 -14.51 29.86 -10.36
C LYS A 516 -15.64 29.27 -9.51
N SER A 517 -16.32 28.26 -9.99
CA SER A 517 -17.40 27.58 -9.25
C SER A 517 -16.91 26.75 -8.07
N ARG A 518 -15.64 26.32 -8.08
CA ARG A 518 -15.06 25.35 -7.13
C ARG A 518 -14.00 25.97 -6.21
N ILE A 519 -13.26 26.96 -6.66
CA ILE A 519 -12.22 27.64 -5.88
C ILE A 519 -12.86 28.84 -5.16
N LYS A 520 -12.80 28.79 -3.84
CA LYS A 520 -13.40 29.80 -2.94
C LYS A 520 -12.32 30.53 -2.15
#